data_5650b2bb68066db88eb3d58e3fe1c90f
#
_entry.id   5650b2bb68066db88eb3d58e3fe1c90f
#
_cell.length_a   1.000
_cell.length_b   1.000
_cell.length_c   1.000
_cell.angle_alpha   90.00
_cell.angle_beta   90.00
_cell.angle_gamma   90.00
#
_symmetry.space_group_name_H-M   'P 1'
#
loop_
_entity.id
_entity.type
_entity.pdbx_description
1 polymer ?
#
loop_
_entity_poly.entity_id
_entity_poly.type
_entity_poly.pdbx_seq_one_letter_code
_entity_poly.pdbx_strand_id
1 'polypeptide(L)'
;MSTFNAYLFFDGTAAQAMPFYQRVLGGKLDVMTFAQMPGAEQQKMSAATAERVMHAMLTFEGGQLMASDTMEGQPAEGMKGFALTINKDTAAEAEQVFAALAEGGQVTMQIAPTFWAERFGMCTDRFGTPWMVNGGVQQHV
;
A
#
# COMPACT_ATOMS: atom_id res chain seq x y z
N MET A 1 17.19 13.56 -13.05
CA MET A 1 15.77 13.26 -12.83
C MET A 1 15.59 12.61 -11.46
N SER A 2 14.60 13.04 -10.74
CA SER A 2 14.29 12.46 -9.42
C SER A 2 13.04 11.61 -9.50
N THR A 3 12.95 10.60 -8.63
CA THR A 3 11.73 9.82 -8.45
C THR A 3 11.29 9.94 -6.99
N PHE A 4 10.00 9.73 -6.76
CA PHE A 4 9.42 9.78 -5.43
C PHE A 4 8.48 8.59 -5.27
N ASN A 5 8.72 7.79 -4.24
CA ASN A 5 7.94 6.58 -4.02
C ASN A 5 7.56 6.45 -2.55
N ALA A 6 6.43 5.81 -2.30
CA ALA A 6 6.06 5.43 -0.94
C ALA A 6 6.73 4.12 -0.55
N TYR A 7 7.17 4.04 0.68
CA TYR A 7 7.74 2.82 1.25
C TYR A 7 7.05 2.52 2.57
N LEU A 8 6.42 1.35 2.66
CA LEU A 8 5.63 0.97 3.83
C LEU A 8 6.38 -0.07 4.67
N PHE A 9 6.25 0.04 5.98
CA PHE A 9 6.81 -0.96 6.90
C PHE A 9 5.68 -1.70 7.61
N PHE A 10 5.71 -3.02 7.53
CA PHE A 10 4.74 -3.89 8.17
C PHE A 10 5.43 -4.75 9.23
N ASP A 11 4.65 -5.29 10.13
CA ASP A 11 5.15 -6.21 11.15
C ASP A 11 4.71 -7.64 10.80
N GLY A 12 5.31 -8.16 9.72
CA GLY A 12 5.09 -9.53 9.28
C GLY A 12 3.95 -9.72 8.29
N THR A 13 3.26 -8.65 7.87
CA THR A 13 2.10 -8.76 6.99
C THR A 13 2.35 -8.32 5.55
N ALA A 14 3.57 -7.93 5.19
CA ALA A 14 3.85 -7.45 3.83
C ALA A 14 3.54 -8.51 2.78
N ALA A 15 3.74 -9.79 3.09
CA ALA A 15 3.46 -10.89 2.15
C ALA A 15 1.97 -11.04 1.83
N GLN A 16 1.08 -10.57 2.70
CA GLN A 16 -0.35 -10.54 2.46
C GLN A 16 -0.80 -9.20 1.90
N ALA A 17 -0.22 -8.10 2.38
CA ALA A 17 -0.62 -6.75 1.99
C ALA A 17 -0.29 -6.45 0.52
N MET A 18 0.90 -6.77 0.07
CA MET A 18 1.34 -6.40 -1.27
C MET A 18 0.55 -7.11 -2.38
N PRO A 19 0.24 -8.42 -2.28
CA PRO A 19 -0.68 -9.03 -3.25
C PRO A 19 -2.09 -8.43 -3.23
N PHE A 20 -2.56 -8.01 -2.06
CA PHE A 20 -3.84 -7.30 -1.96
C PHE A 20 -3.78 -5.99 -2.76
N TYR A 21 -2.72 -5.21 -2.61
CA TYR A 21 -2.56 -3.97 -3.36
C TYR A 21 -2.44 -4.23 -4.86
N GLN A 22 -1.77 -5.32 -5.25
CA GLN A 22 -1.70 -5.71 -6.65
C GLN A 22 -3.08 -6.00 -7.23
N ARG A 23 -3.94 -6.69 -6.49
CA ARG A 23 -5.30 -6.98 -6.95
C ARG A 23 -6.11 -5.69 -7.14
N VAL A 24 -5.91 -4.72 -6.26
CA VAL A 24 -6.66 -3.46 -6.31
C VAL A 24 -6.12 -2.50 -7.37
N LEU A 25 -4.80 -2.36 -7.43
CA LEU A 25 -4.14 -1.34 -8.27
C LEU A 25 -3.66 -1.89 -9.61
N GLY A 26 -3.55 -3.21 -9.73
CA GLY A 26 -2.97 -3.83 -10.91
C GLY A 26 -1.45 -3.76 -10.91
N GLY A 27 -0.83 -4.18 -12.00
CA GLY A 27 0.60 -4.05 -12.19
C GLY A 27 1.38 -5.30 -11.84
N LYS A 28 2.70 -5.10 -11.71
CA LYS A 28 3.65 -6.18 -11.47
C LYS A 28 4.20 -6.10 -10.07
N LEU A 29 4.16 -7.20 -9.34
CA LEU A 29 4.68 -7.31 -7.98
C LEU A 29 5.94 -8.16 -7.97
N ASP A 30 7.01 -7.62 -7.40
CA ASP A 30 8.26 -8.33 -7.12
C ASP A 30 8.44 -8.39 -5.60
N VAL A 31 8.75 -9.58 -5.08
CA VAL A 31 8.91 -9.80 -3.63
C VAL A 31 10.19 -10.58 -3.38
N MET A 32 10.97 -10.13 -2.39
CA MET A 32 12.16 -10.84 -1.92
C MET A 32 12.06 -11.01 -0.40
N THR A 33 12.19 -12.24 0.06
CA THR A 33 12.25 -12.51 1.50
C THR A 33 13.67 -12.31 2.03
N PHE A 34 13.81 -12.27 3.36
CA PHE A 34 15.16 -12.20 3.96
C PHE A 34 16.01 -13.42 3.60
N ALA A 35 15.40 -14.59 3.49
CA ALA A 35 16.13 -15.80 3.10
C ALA A 35 16.65 -15.75 1.66
N GLN A 36 16.01 -14.96 0.81
CA GLN A 36 16.35 -14.87 -0.60
C GLN A 36 17.38 -13.78 -0.91
N MET A 37 17.70 -12.92 0.06
CA MET A 37 18.65 -11.85 -0.21
C MET A 37 20.07 -12.41 -0.35
N PRO A 38 20.94 -11.75 -1.17
CA PRO A 38 22.33 -12.18 -1.30
C PRO A 38 23.04 -12.22 0.06
N GLY A 39 23.74 -13.33 0.35
CA GLY A 39 24.45 -13.49 1.61
C GLY A 39 23.59 -13.93 2.78
N ALA A 40 22.33 -14.27 2.56
CA ALA A 40 21.41 -14.65 3.63
C ALA A 40 21.92 -15.89 4.40
N GLU A 41 22.52 -16.84 3.73
CA GLU A 41 23.05 -18.06 4.36
C GLU A 41 24.18 -17.79 5.33
N GLN A 42 24.82 -16.62 5.26
CA GLN A 42 25.89 -16.22 6.17
C GLN A 42 25.36 -15.49 7.38
N GLN A 43 24.08 -15.19 7.43
CA GLN A 43 23.46 -14.48 8.54
C GLN A 43 22.63 -15.43 9.37
N LYS A 44 22.79 -15.35 10.68
CA LYS A 44 21.96 -16.15 11.59
C LYS A 44 20.63 -15.42 11.78
N MET A 45 19.57 -15.98 11.26
CA MET A 45 18.24 -15.45 11.47
C MET A 45 17.28 -16.59 11.80
N SER A 46 16.22 -16.27 12.55
CA SER A 46 15.20 -17.27 12.86
C SER A 46 14.42 -17.65 11.60
N ALA A 47 13.72 -18.77 11.63
CA ALA A 47 12.85 -19.16 10.54
C ALA A 47 11.77 -18.10 10.28
N ALA A 48 11.26 -17.48 11.36
CA ALA A 48 10.25 -16.44 11.23
C ALA A 48 10.79 -15.21 10.47
N THR A 49 12.01 -14.76 10.78
CA THR A 49 12.64 -13.65 10.06
C THR A 49 12.94 -14.04 8.62
N ALA A 50 13.41 -15.26 8.38
CA ALA A 50 13.75 -15.72 7.04
C ALA A 50 12.55 -15.66 6.09
N GLU A 51 11.35 -15.88 6.59
CA GLU A 51 10.11 -15.83 5.79
C GLU A 51 9.55 -14.45 5.60
N ARG A 52 9.99 -13.48 6.40
CA ARG A 52 9.50 -12.08 6.26
C ARG A 52 10.00 -11.45 4.97
N VAL A 53 9.27 -10.45 4.51
CA VAL A 53 9.60 -9.73 3.28
C VAL A 53 10.69 -8.71 3.57
N MET A 54 11.85 -8.88 2.93
CA MET A 54 12.95 -7.93 2.99
C MET A 54 12.68 -6.74 2.10
N HIS A 55 12.06 -6.97 0.94
CA HIS A 55 11.70 -5.90 0.02
C HIS A 55 10.62 -6.40 -0.94
N ALA A 56 9.63 -5.56 -1.17
CA ALA A 56 8.60 -5.78 -2.17
C ALA A 56 8.38 -4.50 -2.96
N MET A 57 8.12 -4.64 -4.25
CA MET A 57 7.82 -3.50 -5.11
C MET A 57 6.67 -3.83 -6.04
N LEU A 58 5.64 -3.02 -5.98
CA LEU A 58 4.51 -3.05 -6.90
C LEU A 58 4.66 -1.90 -7.89
N THR A 59 4.81 -2.23 -9.16
CA THR A 59 4.86 -1.24 -10.23
C THR A 59 3.53 -1.28 -10.97
N PHE A 60 2.82 -0.17 -10.98
CA PHE A 60 1.49 -0.11 -11.59
C PHE A 60 1.37 1.20 -12.37
N GLU A 61 0.28 1.31 -13.12
CA GLU A 61 0.03 2.55 -13.85
C GLU A 61 -0.18 3.69 -12.86
N GLY A 62 0.69 4.67 -12.93
CA GLY A 62 0.66 5.84 -12.04
C GLY A 62 1.74 5.86 -10.99
N GLY A 63 2.46 4.75 -10.74
CA GLY A 63 3.52 4.82 -9.75
C GLY A 63 4.07 3.49 -9.29
N GLN A 64 4.77 3.57 -8.17
CA GLN A 64 5.36 2.42 -7.52
C GLN A 64 5.05 2.48 -6.02
N LEU A 65 4.78 1.31 -5.46
CA LEU A 65 4.57 1.16 -4.02
C LEU A 65 5.53 0.10 -3.52
N MET A 66 6.36 0.47 -2.56
CA MET A 66 7.34 -0.45 -1.99
C MET A 66 7.01 -0.76 -0.55
N ALA A 67 7.49 -1.89 -0.07
CA ALA A 67 7.27 -2.29 1.31
C ALA A 67 8.29 -3.29 1.77
N SER A 68 8.40 -3.41 3.09
CA SER A 68 9.10 -4.51 3.73
C SER A 68 8.46 -4.78 5.08
N ASP A 69 8.79 -5.93 5.64
CA ASP A 69 8.52 -6.19 7.04
C ASP A 69 9.68 -5.65 7.87
N THR A 70 9.39 -5.23 9.10
CA THR A 70 10.43 -4.94 10.07
C THR A 70 11.13 -6.24 10.45
N MET A 71 12.34 -6.14 10.97
CA MET A 71 13.04 -7.32 11.48
C MET A 71 12.37 -7.82 12.76
N GLU A 72 12.49 -9.12 13.00
CA GLU A 72 11.95 -9.74 14.20
C GLU A 72 12.52 -9.03 15.44
N GLY A 73 11.63 -8.69 16.37
CA GLY A 73 12.02 -7.94 17.57
C GLY A 73 12.04 -6.43 17.39
N GLN A 74 11.80 -5.93 16.17
CA GLN A 74 11.66 -4.50 15.89
C GLN A 74 10.23 -4.24 15.44
N PRO A 75 9.32 -3.81 16.33
CA PRO A 75 7.92 -3.62 15.97
C PRO A 75 7.78 -2.47 14.98
N ALA A 76 6.83 -2.61 14.06
CA ALA A 76 6.41 -1.51 13.22
C ALA A 76 5.62 -0.52 14.07
N GLU A 77 5.86 0.77 13.84
CA GLU A 77 5.20 1.82 14.65
C GLU A 77 3.76 2.09 14.21
N GLY A 78 3.33 1.48 13.11
CA GLY A 78 2.04 1.76 12.52
C GLY A 78 2.11 2.95 11.58
N MET A 79 0.98 3.23 10.94
CA MET A 79 0.91 4.29 9.92
C MET A 79 -0.04 5.37 10.38
N LYS A 80 0.49 6.55 10.68
CA LYS A 80 -0.27 7.69 11.18
C LYS A 80 0.26 8.98 10.56
N GLY A 81 -0.61 9.95 10.41
CA GLY A 81 -0.22 11.29 9.99
C GLY A 81 0.00 11.45 8.50
N PHE A 82 -0.38 10.46 7.71
CA PHE A 82 -0.29 10.53 6.24
C PHE A 82 -1.33 9.60 5.62
N ALA A 83 -1.50 9.73 4.33
CA ALA A 83 -2.32 8.80 3.55
C ALA A 83 -1.70 8.63 2.17
N LEU A 84 -1.87 7.46 1.60
CA LEU A 84 -1.56 7.24 0.18
C LEU A 84 -2.78 7.66 -0.63
N THR A 85 -2.55 8.39 -1.70
CA THR A 85 -3.65 8.93 -2.50
C THR A 85 -3.66 8.28 -3.88
N ILE A 86 -4.82 7.76 -4.26
CA ILE A 86 -5.07 7.22 -5.60
C ILE A 86 -6.05 8.15 -6.30
N ASN A 87 -5.68 8.58 -7.50
CA ASN A 87 -6.53 9.42 -8.34
C ASN A 87 -6.96 8.61 -9.55
N LYS A 88 -8.27 8.44 -9.71
CA LYS A 88 -8.86 7.77 -10.86
C LYS A 88 -9.51 8.80 -11.77
N ASP A 89 -9.60 8.47 -13.06
CA ASP A 89 -10.18 9.39 -14.04
C ASP A 89 -11.67 9.59 -13.84
N THR A 90 -12.38 8.56 -13.39
CA THR A 90 -13.83 8.59 -13.27
C THR A 90 -14.31 8.29 -11.86
N ALA A 91 -15.52 8.75 -11.55
CA ALA A 91 -16.19 8.44 -10.29
C ALA A 91 -16.39 6.94 -10.10
N ALA A 92 -16.78 6.23 -11.16
CA ALA A 92 -17.03 4.79 -11.10
C ALA A 92 -15.77 4.01 -10.72
N GLU A 93 -14.65 4.35 -11.33
CA GLU A 93 -13.37 3.70 -11.00
C GLU A 93 -12.97 3.98 -9.56
N ALA A 94 -13.16 5.22 -9.09
CA ALA A 94 -12.84 5.58 -7.72
C ALA A 94 -13.69 4.79 -6.72
N GLU A 95 -14.97 4.63 -6.99
CA GLU A 95 -15.86 3.85 -6.12
C GLU A 95 -15.43 2.40 -6.04
N GLN A 96 -15.02 1.79 -7.16
CA GLN A 96 -14.54 0.42 -7.18
C GLN A 96 -13.25 0.24 -6.37
N VAL A 97 -12.29 1.13 -6.57
CA VAL A 97 -11.02 1.07 -5.83
C VAL A 97 -11.27 1.30 -4.34
N PHE A 98 -12.11 2.26 -4.00
CA PHE A 98 -12.41 2.57 -2.60
C PHE A 98 -13.06 1.37 -1.90
N ALA A 99 -14.05 0.75 -2.52
CA ALA A 99 -14.71 -0.42 -1.96
C ALA A 99 -13.72 -1.56 -1.73
N ALA A 100 -12.82 -1.80 -2.69
CA ALA A 100 -11.83 -2.86 -2.58
C ALA A 100 -10.81 -2.58 -1.47
N LEU A 101 -10.33 -1.33 -1.36
CA LEU A 101 -9.37 -0.96 -0.31
C LEU A 101 -10.01 -1.01 1.09
N ALA A 102 -11.26 -0.63 1.19
CA ALA A 102 -11.95 -0.58 2.49
C ALA A 102 -12.40 -1.96 2.98
N GLU A 103 -12.41 -2.97 2.11
CA GLU A 103 -12.87 -4.31 2.48
C GLU A 103 -12.00 -4.90 3.59
N GLY A 104 -12.62 -5.26 4.70
CA GLY A 104 -11.92 -5.78 5.87
C GLY A 104 -11.21 -4.71 6.69
N GLY A 105 -11.26 -3.46 6.26
CA GLY A 105 -10.69 -2.33 6.96
C GLY A 105 -11.77 -1.42 7.52
N GLN A 106 -11.51 -0.11 7.52
CA GLN A 106 -12.41 0.86 8.11
C GLN A 106 -12.54 2.09 7.21
N VAL A 107 -13.78 2.48 6.89
CA VAL A 107 -14.06 3.74 6.21
C VAL A 107 -13.97 4.85 7.24
N THR A 108 -13.07 5.82 7.00
CA THR A 108 -12.91 6.98 7.88
C THR A 108 -13.65 8.20 7.33
N MET A 109 -13.85 8.28 6.02
CA MET A 109 -14.72 9.26 5.38
C MET A 109 -15.40 8.61 4.19
N GLN A 110 -16.73 8.56 4.23
CA GLN A 110 -17.53 7.92 3.18
C GLN A 110 -17.27 8.59 1.84
N ILE A 111 -17.16 7.78 0.78
CA ILE A 111 -16.93 8.34 -0.55
C ILE A 111 -18.14 9.14 -1.01
N ALA A 112 -17.89 10.38 -1.45
CA ALA A 112 -18.94 11.34 -1.78
C ALA A 112 -18.36 12.46 -2.65
N PRO A 113 -19.22 13.26 -3.31
CA PRO A 113 -18.75 14.43 -4.04
C PRO A 113 -18.14 15.49 -3.13
N THR A 114 -17.12 16.18 -3.63
CA THR A 114 -16.52 17.34 -2.99
C THR A 114 -16.38 18.46 -4.02
N PHE A 115 -15.85 19.62 -3.60
CA PHE A 115 -15.66 20.72 -4.55
C PHE A 115 -14.47 20.49 -5.51
N TRP A 116 -13.58 19.52 -5.21
CA TRP A 116 -12.40 19.25 -6.07
C TRP A 116 -12.51 17.95 -6.84
N ALA A 117 -13.46 17.09 -6.52
CA ALA A 117 -13.57 15.79 -7.18
C ALA A 117 -15.01 15.33 -7.23
N GLU A 118 -15.35 14.56 -8.26
CA GLU A 118 -16.67 13.96 -8.36
C GLU A 118 -16.91 12.94 -7.24
N ARG A 119 -15.84 12.28 -6.80
CA ARG A 119 -15.87 11.38 -5.64
C ARG A 119 -14.57 11.50 -4.88
N PHE A 120 -14.69 11.53 -3.57
CA PHE A 120 -13.56 11.49 -2.64
C PHE A 120 -13.95 10.68 -1.42
N GLY A 121 -13.06 9.82 -0.97
CA GLY A 121 -13.25 9.05 0.26
C GLY A 121 -11.94 8.76 0.93
N MET A 122 -12.02 8.40 2.21
CA MET A 122 -10.86 8.01 3.01
C MET A 122 -11.16 6.71 3.73
N CYS A 123 -10.17 5.83 3.77
CA CYS A 123 -10.27 4.58 4.51
C CYS A 123 -8.91 4.16 5.04
N THR A 124 -8.94 3.25 6.01
CA THR A 124 -7.76 2.52 6.44
C THR A 124 -7.99 1.07 6.03
N ASP A 125 -7.07 0.49 5.28
CA ASP A 125 -7.26 -0.87 4.80
C ASP A 125 -7.05 -1.88 5.94
N ARG A 126 -7.29 -3.17 5.64
CA ARG A 126 -7.18 -4.22 6.65
C ARG A 126 -5.77 -4.41 7.22
N PHE A 127 -4.77 -3.85 6.55
CA PHE A 127 -3.37 -3.94 6.99
C PHE A 127 -2.91 -2.67 7.72
N GLY A 128 -3.81 -1.69 7.88
CA GLY A 128 -3.52 -0.47 8.62
C GLY A 128 -3.01 0.69 7.77
N THR A 129 -2.97 0.56 6.45
CA THR A 129 -2.52 1.63 5.57
C THR A 129 -3.67 2.60 5.30
N PRO A 130 -3.46 3.92 5.56
CA PRO A 130 -4.50 4.92 5.27
C PRO A 130 -4.47 5.32 3.81
N TRP A 131 -5.65 5.44 3.22
CA TRP A 131 -5.83 5.77 1.81
C TRP A 131 -6.80 6.93 1.63
N MET A 132 -6.51 7.77 0.64
CA MET A 132 -7.44 8.74 0.08
C MET A 132 -7.69 8.33 -1.38
N VAL A 133 -8.94 8.32 -1.80
CA VAL A 133 -9.29 7.95 -3.17
C VAL A 133 -10.09 9.09 -3.79
N ASN A 134 -9.60 9.59 -4.91
CA ASN A 134 -10.27 10.62 -5.72
C ASN A 134 -10.71 10.03 -7.06
N GLY A 135 -11.84 10.48 -7.54
CA GLY A 135 -12.30 10.20 -8.90
C GLY A 135 -12.83 11.46 -9.56
N GLY A 136 -12.35 11.74 -10.78
CA GLY A 136 -12.75 12.93 -11.50
C GLY A 136 -12.29 14.21 -10.83
N VAL A 137 -10.98 14.34 -10.58
CA VAL A 137 -10.39 15.52 -9.93
C VAL A 137 -10.49 16.72 -10.87
N GLN A 138 -10.93 17.85 -10.32
CA GLN A 138 -11.03 19.10 -11.06
C GLN A 138 -9.71 19.89 -10.95
N GLN A 139 -9.39 20.65 -12.00
CA GLN A 139 -8.08 21.28 -12.16
C GLN A 139 -7.75 22.37 -11.16
N HIS A 140 -8.71 22.90 -10.45
CA HIS A 140 -8.48 24.02 -9.53
C HIS A 140 -8.24 23.60 -8.09
N VAL A 141 -7.85 22.36 -7.92
CA VAL A 141 -7.48 21.83 -6.59
C VAL A 141 -5.98 21.88 -6.40
#